data_ee37ce0e28fbc636ac975b1d02f83cba
#
_entry.id   ee37ce0e28fbc636ac975b1d02f83cba
#
_cell.length_a   1.000
_cell.length_b   1.000
_cell.length_c   1.000
_cell.angle_alpha   90.00
_cell.angle_beta   90.00
_cell.angle_gamma   90.00
#
_symmetry.space_group_name_H-M   'P 1'
#
loop_
_entity.id
_entity.type
_entity.pdbx_description
1 polymer ?
#
loop_
_entity_poly.entity_id
_entity_poly.type
_entity_poly.pdbx_seq_one_letter_code
_entity_poly.pdbx_strand_id
1 'polypeptide(L)'
;ILLETLLEQGTDTIFGYPGGAALNIYDELYKYSDRIRHVLAAHEQGASHAADGYARATGKVGVVLATSGPGATNLVTGIATAFMDSIPLIAITANVGTNFIGRDSFQEIYIAGVTMPITKHNFVVRNVEELADTVRQAYEIAISGRPGPVLIDIPKDVTAAVCEFEHKPAVHKRPNPKIQHEQISKMAEMVNAAERPVILFGGGVISSDACELLLRFMKRGDIPACHSLMGIGALDKEEPLNLGLIGMHGWVSAGRAVDNADLVIALGTRFSDRVATKMGDFASTAKVVQVDIDESEVNKNIAVEHSVIGDVHDVLEAILPLIDHADHAPWKEQIASWKERMDYKPKDNDAVLRPHQLMKKIDELIGKDDIVATDVGQHQMWAAQFTGRSKPRTFLTS
;
A
#
# COMPACT_ATOMS: atom_id res chain seq x y z
N ILE A 1 5.81 28.57 -7.51
CA ILE A 1 4.45 28.06 -7.28
C ILE A 1 4.52 26.56 -7.03
N LEU A 2 4.99 25.74 -7.98
CA LEU A 2 5.02 24.28 -7.83
C LEU A 2 5.65 23.84 -6.49
N LEU A 3 6.88 24.29 -6.19
CA LEU A 3 7.61 23.86 -4.99
C LEU A 3 6.95 24.36 -3.70
N GLU A 4 6.44 25.59 -3.67
CA GLU A 4 5.71 26.11 -2.51
C GLU A 4 4.42 25.33 -2.29
N THR A 5 3.69 24.95 -3.34
CA THR A 5 2.49 24.12 -3.20
C THR A 5 2.82 22.70 -2.74
N LEU A 6 3.93 22.11 -3.21
CA LEU A 6 4.40 20.81 -2.69
C LEU A 6 4.76 20.88 -1.20
N LEU A 7 5.41 21.96 -0.77
CA LEU A 7 5.71 22.21 0.64
C LEU A 7 4.45 22.40 1.49
N GLU A 8 3.43 23.13 0.97
CA GLU A 8 2.10 23.20 1.62
C GLU A 8 1.53 21.80 1.91
N GLN A 9 1.76 20.84 0.99
CA GLN A 9 1.27 19.47 1.12
C GLN A 9 2.20 18.57 1.96
N GLY A 10 3.25 19.14 2.56
CA GLY A 10 4.17 18.43 3.42
C GLY A 10 5.25 17.62 2.70
N THR A 11 5.50 17.90 1.42
CA THR A 11 6.59 17.29 0.66
C THR A 11 7.93 17.83 1.16
N ASP A 12 8.78 16.92 1.63
CA ASP A 12 10.15 17.25 2.05
C ASP A 12 11.21 16.56 1.17
N THR A 13 10.79 15.63 0.32
CA THR A 13 11.71 14.85 -0.53
C THR A 13 11.10 14.65 -1.92
N ILE A 14 11.89 14.88 -2.97
CA ILE A 14 11.56 14.65 -4.37
C ILE A 14 12.63 13.74 -4.98
N PHE A 15 12.19 12.67 -5.64
CA PHE A 15 13.06 11.77 -6.41
C PHE A 15 13.00 12.14 -7.88
N GLY A 16 14.12 12.08 -8.62
CA GLY A 16 14.02 12.42 -10.02
C GLY A 16 15.33 12.43 -10.78
N TYR A 17 15.21 12.73 -12.07
CA TYR A 17 16.34 12.90 -12.98
C TYR A 17 16.09 14.12 -13.88
N PRO A 18 17.07 15.06 -14.01
CA PRO A 18 16.90 16.26 -14.79
C PRO A 18 16.87 16.00 -16.30
N GLY A 19 16.22 16.92 -17.05
CA GLY A 19 16.20 16.91 -18.49
C GLY A 19 15.66 18.21 -19.05
N GLY A 20 15.79 18.41 -20.36
CA GLY A 20 15.61 19.69 -21.03
C GLY A 20 14.27 20.39 -20.78
N ALA A 21 13.16 19.67 -20.71
CA ALA A 21 11.86 20.27 -20.45
C ALA A 21 11.66 20.63 -18.96
N ALA A 22 12.38 19.98 -18.05
CA ALA A 22 12.26 20.17 -16.59
C ALA A 22 13.26 21.19 -16.01
N LEU A 23 14.13 21.82 -16.82
CA LEU A 23 15.23 22.66 -16.33
C LEU A 23 14.76 23.80 -15.43
N ASN A 24 13.65 24.46 -15.74
CA ASN A 24 13.13 25.55 -14.90
C ASN A 24 12.76 25.08 -13.52
N ILE A 25 12.18 23.86 -13.41
CA ILE A 25 11.82 23.27 -12.11
C ILE A 25 13.09 22.89 -11.34
N TYR A 26 14.10 22.33 -11.99
CA TYR A 26 15.37 21.96 -11.35
C TYR A 26 16.20 23.16 -10.91
N ASP A 27 16.17 24.27 -11.67
CA ASP A 27 16.82 25.53 -11.29
C ASP A 27 16.22 26.10 -10.01
N GLU A 28 14.89 26.11 -9.91
CA GLU A 28 14.22 26.51 -8.67
C GLU A 28 14.45 25.50 -7.53
N LEU A 29 14.43 24.21 -7.79
CA LEU A 29 14.64 23.18 -6.79
C LEU A 29 16.02 23.31 -6.11
N TYR A 30 17.04 23.76 -6.85
CA TYR A 30 18.35 24.08 -6.27
C TYR A 30 18.26 25.17 -5.20
N LYS A 31 17.42 26.19 -5.41
CA LYS A 31 17.20 27.28 -4.44
C LYS A 31 16.42 26.83 -3.19
N TYR A 32 15.71 25.72 -3.28
CA TYR A 32 14.91 25.12 -2.20
C TYR A 32 15.64 23.97 -1.49
N SER A 33 16.93 23.79 -1.71
CA SER A 33 17.71 22.65 -1.19
C SER A 33 17.80 22.57 0.33
N ASP A 34 17.49 23.64 1.05
CA ASP A 34 17.35 23.71 2.51
C ASP A 34 15.97 23.24 3.02
N ARG A 35 14.95 23.19 2.16
CA ARG A 35 13.55 22.87 2.50
C ARG A 35 13.07 21.58 1.85
N ILE A 36 13.57 21.25 0.65
CA ILE A 36 13.22 20.05 -0.11
C ILE A 36 14.49 19.30 -0.46
N ARG A 37 14.60 18.07 0.01
CA ARG A 37 15.69 17.18 -0.39
C ARG A 37 15.41 16.62 -1.77
N HIS A 38 16.28 16.88 -2.74
CA HIS A 38 16.26 16.20 -4.02
C HIS A 38 17.16 14.95 -3.99
N VAL A 39 16.62 13.80 -4.37
CA VAL A 39 17.35 12.54 -4.52
C VAL A 39 17.50 12.25 -6.01
N LEU A 40 18.72 12.46 -6.51
CA LEU A 40 19.06 12.17 -7.90
C LEU A 40 19.14 10.66 -8.12
N ALA A 41 18.36 10.15 -9.06
CA ALA A 41 18.42 8.75 -9.49
C ALA A 41 19.12 8.67 -10.87
N ALA A 42 19.81 7.56 -11.13
CA ALA A 42 20.44 7.35 -12.43
C ALA A 42 19.45 6.99 -13.56
N HIS A 43 18.23 6.60 -13.21
CA HIS A 43 17.15 6.23 -14.13
C HIS A 43 15.79 6.56 -13.49
N GLU A 44 14.86 7.11 -14.27
CA GLU A 44 13.56 7.57 -13.77
C GLU A 44 12.70 6.42 -13.20
N GLN A 45 12.82 5.21 -13.71
CA GLN A 45 12.19 4.03 -13.12
C GLN A 45 12.67 3.82 -11.68
N GLY A 46 13.97 3.91 -11.43
CA GLY A 46 14.52 3.85 -10.08
C GLY A 46 14.03 4.98 -9.19
N ALA A 47 13.86 6.21 -9.74
CA ALA A 47 13.28 7.33 -9.02
C ALA A 47 11.83 7.08 -8.61
N SER A 48 11.00 6.52 -9.51
CA SER A 48 9.60 6.21 -9.21
C SER A 48 9.45 5.11 -8.15
N HIS A 49 10.29 4.06 -8.20
CA HIS A 49 10.33 3.04 -7.15
C HIS A 49 10.85 3.58 -5.81
N ALA A 50 11.81 4.53 -5.84
CA ALA A 50 12.28 5.16 -4.62
C ALA A 50 11.19 6.04 -3.98
N ALA A 51 10.42 6.78 -4.77
CA ALA A 51 9.27 7.55 -4.30
C ALA A 51 8.16 6.65 -3.73
N ASP A 52 7.88 5.50 -4.38
CA ASP A 52 6.98 4.47 -3.89
C ASP A 52 7.46 3.90 -2.55
N GLY A 53 8.74 3.51 -2.45
CA GLY A 53 9.34 3.01 -1.21
C GLY A 53 9.31 4.05 -0.08
N TYR A 54 9.54 5.33 -0.40
CA TYR A 54 9.41 6.43 0.56
C TYR A 54 7.97 6.54 1.10
N ALA A 55 6.98 6.47 0.23
CA ALA A 55 5.57 6.51 0.64
C ALA A 55 5.20 5.34 1.55
N ARG A 56 5.65 4.12 1.23
CA ARG A 56 5.43 2.92 2.06
C ARG A 56 6.06 3.07 3.44
N ALA A 57 7.32 3.52 3.51
CA ALA A 57 8.07 3.63 4.75
C ALA A 57 7.55 4.75 5.66
N THR A 58 7.17 5.89 5.09
CA THR A 58 6.81 7.10 5.85
C THR A 58 5.32 7.31 6.05
N GLY A 59 4.48 6.69 5.21
CA GLY A 59 3.04 7.00 5.13
C GLY A 59 2.72 8.33 4.46
N LYS A 60 3.73 9.07 3.97
CA LYS A 60 3.56 10.32 3.21
C LYS A 60 3.31 10.02 1.73
N VAL A 61 2.92 11.04 0.98
CA VAL A 61 2.83 10.95 -0.48
C VAL A 61 4.24 10.96 -1.07
N GLY A 62 4.55 9.98 -1.93
CA GLY A 62 5.80 9.97 -2.70
C GLY A 62 5.74 10.97 -3.85
N VAL A 63 6.83 11.65 -4.14
CA VAL A 63 6.90 12.61 -5.25
C VAL A 63 8.06 12.26 -6.17
N VAL A 64 7.79 12.10 -7.46
CA VAL A 64 8.80 11.86 -8.50
C VAL A 64 8.68 12.90 -9.60
N LEU A 65 9.84 13.38 -10.07
CA LEU A 65 9.95 14.40 -11.11
C LEU A 65 10.80 13.88 -12.28
N ALA A 66 10.26 13.93 -13.49
CA ALA A 66 10.95 13.56 -14.72
C ALA A 66 10.73 14.57 -15.85
N THR A 67 11.63 14.54 -16.82
CA THR A 67 11.49 15.32 -18.05
C THR A 67 10.49 14.69 -19.01
N SER A 68 10.25 15.32 -20.15
CA SER A 68 9.36 14.85 -21.21
C SER A 68 9.86 13.58 -21.93
N GLY A 69 9.02 13.00 -22.75
CA GLY A 69 9.34 11.89 -23.63
C GLY A 69 9.86 10.66 -22.88
N PRO A 70 11.11 10.22 -23.15
CA PRO A 70 11.66 9.01 -22.52
C PRO A 70 11.75 9.13 -20.99
N GLY A 71 11.98 10.32 -20.43
CA GLY A 71 11.96 10.51 -18.97
C GLY A 71 10.59 10.24 -18.37
N ALA A 72 9.53 10.74 -18.98
CA ALA A 72 8.17 10.48 -18.55
C ALA A 72 7.77 9.00 -18.71
N THR A 73 8.09 8.37 -19.84
CA THR A 73 7.76 6.95 -20.08
C THR A 73 8.54 6.00 -19.17
N ASN A 74 9.74 6.35 -18.74
CA ASN A 74 10.50 5.55 -17.76
C ASN A 74 9.85 5.48 -16.37
N LEU A 75 8.90 6.38 -16.05
CA LEU A 75 8.15 6.31 -14.78
C LEU A 75 7.05 5.23 -14.78
N VAL A 76 6.62 4.72 -15.94
CA VAL A 76 5.42 3.90 -16.11
C VAL A 76 5.42 2.68 -15.20
N THR A 77 6.53 1.94 -15.11
CA THR A 77 6.60 0.74 -14.25
C THR A 77 6.38 1.08 -12.78
N GLY A 78 7.04 2.13 -12.25
CA GLY A 78 6.86 2.51 -10.84
C GLY A 78 5.46 3.08 -10.55
N ILE A 79 4.87 3.83 -11.50
CA ILE A 79 3.47 4.29 -11.38
C ILE A 79 2.52 3.08 -11.34
N ALA A 80 2.72 2.09 -12.22
CA ALA A 80 1.90 0.87 -12.24
C ALA A 80 2.03 0.07 -10.93
N THR A 81 3.23 -0.05 -10.38
CA THR A 81 3.48 -0.68 -9.08
C THR A 81 2.73 0.05 -7.97
N ALA A 82 2.85 1.37 -7.89
CA ALA A 82 2.14 2.19 -6.91
C ALA A 82 0.61 2.05 -7.03
N PHE A 83 0.08 2.00 -8.27
CA PHE A 83 -1.34 1.80 -8.53
C PHE A 83 -1.84 0.43 -8.04
N MET A 84 -1.11 -0.63 -8.39
CA MET A 84 -1.48 -2.00 -7.99
C MET A 84 -1.44 -2.19 -6.47
N ASP A 85 -0.50 -1.54 -5.79
CA ASP A 85 -0.34 -1.68 -4.34
C ASP A 85 -1.01 -0.57 -3.51
N SER A 86 -1.77 0.31 -4.17
CA SER A 86 -2.53 1.38 -3.49
C SER A 86 -1.62 2.35 -2.73
N ILE A 87 -0.51 2.77 -3.36
CA ILE A 87 0.47 3.69 -2.78
C ILE A 87 0.24 5.11 -3.31
N PRO A 88 0.07 6.11 -2.43
CA PRO A 88 -0.13 7.50 -2.87
C PRO A 88 1.18 8.05 -3.45
N LEU A 89 1.15 8.43 -4.72
CA LEU A 89 2.29 8.93 -5.48
C LEU A 89 1.87 10.10 -6.35
N ILE A 90 2.67 11.18 -6.37
CA ILE A 90 2.55 12.27 -7.35
C ILE A 90 3.70 12.14 -8.34
N ALA A 91 3.36 11.82 -9.58
CA ALA A 91 4.29 11.79 -10.70
C ALA A 91 4.21 13.11 -11.47
N ILE A 92 5.26 13.91 -11.40
CA ILE A 92 5.37 15.18 -12.10
C ILE A 92 6.21 14.95 -13.35
N THR A 93 5.63 15.20 -14.52
CA THR A 93 6.36 15.17 -15.79
C THR A 93 6.39 16.56 -16.39
N ALA A 94 7.55 16.95 -16.93
CA ALA A 94 7.62 18.11 -17.77
C ALA A 94 7.26 17.73 -19.23
N ASN A 95 6.73 18.66 -19.98
CA ASN A 95 6.40 18.45 -21.40
C ASN A 95 7.01 19.54 -22.27
N VAL A 96 6.94 19.36 -23.59
CA VAL A 96 7.25 20.41 -24.57
C VAL A 96 6.31 21.60 -24.34
N GLY A 97 6.68 22.79 -24.85
CA GLY A 97 5.82 23.98 -24.74
C GLY A 97 4.44 23.74 -25.37
N THR A 98 3.41 24.38 -24.83
CA THR A 98 2.00 24.19 -25.21
C THR A 98 1.74 24.29 -26.71
N ASN A 99 2.47 25.18 -27.42
CA ASN A 99 2.40 25.38 -28.89
C ASN A 99 3.02 24.22 -29.69
N PHE A 100 3.74 23.31 -29.06
CA PHE A 100 4.38 22.15 -29.68
C PHE A 100 3.63 20.85 -29.41
N ILE A 101 2.70 20.82 -28.49
CA ILE A 101 1.90 19.62 -28.16
C ILE A 101 1.04 19.20 -29.35
N GLY A 102 1.09 17.92 -29.72
CA GLY A 102 0.36 17.33 -30.85
C GLY A 102 1.02 17.59 -32.21
N ARG A 103 2.35 17.89 -32.22
CA ARG A 103 3.11 18.17 -33.43
C ARG A 103 4.29 17.23 -33.66
N ASP A 104 4.34 16.10 -32.97
CA ASP A 104 5.45 15.14 -33.00
C ASP A 104 6.80 15.80 -32.70
N SER A 105 6.79 16.71 -31.75
CA SER A 105 7.95 17.50 -31.34
C SER A 105 9.00 16.63 -30.66
N PHE A 106 10.25 17.06 -30.62
CA PHE A 106 11.33 16.32 -29.98
C PHE A 106 11.03 16.00 -28.53
N GLN A 107 11.05 14.72 -28.19
CA GLN A 107 10.71 14.19 -26.86
C GLN A 107 9.29 14.52 -26.38
N GLU A 108 8.37 14.74 -27.29
CA GLU A 108 6.95 14.81 -26.97
C GLU A 108 6.40 13.40 -26.76
N ILE A 109 5.55 13.24 -25.76
CA ILE A 109 4.71 12.05 -25.55
C ILE A 109 3.40 12.45 -24.86
N TYR A 110 2.29 11.87 -25.28
CA TYR A 110 1.03 12.01 -24.55
C TYR A 110 1.01 11.10 -23.32
N ILE A 111 1.80 11.50 -22.31
CA ILE A 111 2.02 10.68 -21.10
C ILE A 111 0.74 10.44 -20.31
N ALA A 112 -0.18 11.40 -20.27
CA ALA A 112 -1.48 11.24 -19.64
C ALA A 112 -2.28 10.06 -20.24
N GLY A 113 -2.23 9.88 -21.58
CA GLY A 113 -2.84 8.74 -22.24
C GLY A 113 -2.15 7.41 -21.94
N VAL A 114 -0.81 7.41 -21.83
CA VAL A 114 -0.02 6.23 -21.49
C VAL A 114 -0.31 5.75 -20.05
N THR A 115 -0.46 6.68 -19.12
CA THR A 115 -0.63 6.38 -17.69
C THR A 115 -2.09 6.29 -17.24
N MET A 116 -3.04 6.62 -18.09
CA MET A 116 -4.48 6.61 -17.77
C MET A 116 -4.96 5.33 -17.05
N PRO A 117 -4.59 4.11 -17.50
CA PRO A 117 -5.08 2.87 -16.87
C PRO A 117 -4.37 2.53 -15.54
N ILE A 118 -3.29 3.23 -15.19
CA ILE A 118 -2.45 2.96 -14.03
C ILE A 118 -2.34 4.14 -13.07
N THR A 119 -3.26 5.09 -13.16
CA THR A 119 -3.34 6.25 -12.26
C THR A 119 -4.77 6.48 -11.83
N LYS A 120 -4.95 7.13 -10.69
CA LYS A 120 -6.28 7.59 -10.27
C LYS A 120 -6.75 8.79 -11.07
N HIS A 121 -5.83 9.64 -11.48
CA HIS A 121 -6.11 10.80 -12.33
C HIS A 121 -4.86 11.30 -13.03
N ASN A 122 -5.05 12.01 -14.15
CA ASN A 122 -3.98 12.67 -14.91
C ASN A 122 -4.37 14.12 -15.17
N PHE A 123 -3.47 15.03 -14.88
CA PHE A 123 -3.61 16.45 -15.20
C PHE A 123 -2.61 16.86 -16.27
N VAL A 124 -3.03 17.72 -17.19
CA VAL A 124 -2.14 18.45 -18.12
C VAL A 124 -2.37 19.94 -17.85
N VAL A 125 -1.42 20.59 -17.20
CA VAL A 125 -1.52 21.98 -16.77
C VAL A 125 -1.18 22.90 -17.93
N ARG A 126 -2.17 23.59 -18.48
CA ARG A 126 -1.95 24.47 -19.66
C ARG A 126 -1.78 25.93 -19.30
N ASN A 127 -2.20 26.33 -18.12
CA ASN A 127 -2.11 27.70 -17.62
C ASN A 127 -1.46 27.71 -16.24
N VAL A 128 -0.57 28.67 -16.00
CA VAL A 128 0.15 28.77 -14.71
C VAL A 128 -0.79 29.07 -13.54
N GLU A 129 -1.90 29.75 -13.78
CA GLU A 129 -2.91 30.07 -12.78
C GLU A 129 -3.58 28.82 -12.19
N GLU A 130 -3.61 27.71 -12.96
CA GLU A 130 -4.21 26.44 -12.54
C GLU A 130 -3.22 25.57 -11.75
N LEU A 131 -1.92 25.87 -11.82
CA LEU A 131 -0.87 24.96 -11.33
C LEU A 131 -1.00 24.63 -9.84
N ALA A 132 -1.18 25.65 -8.99
CA ALA A 132 -1.27 25.45 -7.55
C ALA A 132 -2.50 24.59 -7.17
N ASP A 133 -3.67 24.92 -7.71
CA ASP A 133 -4.90 24.18 -7.40
C ASP A 133 -4.88 22.76 -7.99
N THR A 134 -4.25 22.56 -9.14
CA THR A 134 -4.01 21.23 -9.72
C THR A 134 -3.15 20.36 -8.78
N VAL A 135 -2.05 20.90 -8.24
CA VAL A 135 -1.21 20.16 -7.28
C VAL A 135 -2.00 19.79 -6.04
N ARG A 136 -2.78 20.71 -5.48
CA ARG A 136 -3.65 20.45 -4.32
C ARG A 136 -4.67 19.34 -4.59
N GLN A 137 -5.36 19.42 -5.73
CA GLN A 137 -6.32 18.38 -6.15
C GLN A 137 -5.64 17.02 -6.36
N ALA A 138 -4.44 17.00 -6.94
CA ALA A 138 -3.68 15.78 -7.13
C ALA A 138 -3.38 15.08 -5.80
N TYR A 139 -2.98 15.82 -4.77
CA TYR A 139 -2.77 15.27 -3.43
C TYR A 139 -4.06 14.74 -2.82
N GLU A 140 -5.15 15.52 -2.89
CA GLU A 140 -6.46 15.08 -2.40
C GLU A 140 -6.89 13.76 -3.06
N ILE A 141 -6.75 13.64 -4.38
CA ILE A 141 -7.09 12.43 -5.13
C ILE A 141 -6.17 11.28 -4.72
N ALA A 142 -4.86 11.52 -4.61
CA ALA A 142 -3.88 10.47 -4.31
C ALA A 142 -4.14 9.80 -2.95
N ILE A 143 -4.56 10.56 -1.93
CA ILE A 143 -4.74 10.07 -0.55
C ILE A 143 -6.18 9.67 -0.21
N SER A 144 -7.19 10.03 -1.02
CA SER A 144 -8.60 9.79 -0.71
C SER A 144 -9.07 8.41 -1.18
N GLY A 145 -9.99 7.80 -0.43
CA GLY A 145 -10.47 6.45 -0.73
C GLY A 145 -9.32 5.45 -0.76
N ARG A 146 -9.32 4.53 -1.74
CA ARG A 146 -8.15 3.69 -2.02
C ARG A 146 -7.02 4.58 -2.52
N PRO A 147 -5.88 4.70 -1.81
CA PRO A 147 -4.77 5.54 -2.25
C PRO A 147 -4.19 5.09 -3.60
N GLY A 148 -3.50 5.99 -4.29
CA GLY A 148 -2.88 5.63 -5.57
C GLY A 148 -2.21 6.80 -6.26
N PRO A 149 -1.53 6.57 -7.40
CA PRO A 149 -0.76 7.56 -8.12
C PRO A 149 -1.65 8.54 -8.89
N VAL A 150 -1.17 9.79 -8.96
CA VAL A 150 -1.72 10.85 -9.82
C VAL A 150 -0.57 11.45 -10.62
N LEU A 151 -0.79 11.69 -11.91
CA LEU A 151 0.20 12.32 -12.79
C LEU A 151 -0.17 13.79 -13.01
N ILE A 152 0.85 14.65 -12.99
CA ILE A 152 0.76 16.08 -13.34
C ILE A 152 1.78 16.35 -14.43
N ASP A 153 1.30 16.59 -15.65
CA ASP A 153 2.13 16.93 -16.81
C ASP A 153 2.16 18.44 -17.01
N ILE A 154 3.36 19.05 -16.99
CA ILE A 154 3.55 20.50 -16.98
C ILE A 154 4.37 20.93 -18.20
N PRO A 155 3.78 21.61 -19.20
CA PRO A 155 4.50 22.16 -20.34
C PRO A 155 5.57 23.19 -19.92
N LYS A 156 6.66 23.24 -20.69
CA LYS A 156 7.84 24.06 -20.38
C LYS A 156 7.55 25.56 -20.28
N ASP A 157 6.69 26.07 -21.12
CA ASP A 157 6.27 27.48 -21.11
C ASP A 157 5.44 27.83 -19.86
N VAL A 158 4.63 26.89 -19.34
CA VAL A 158 3.92 27.04 -18.07
C VAL A 158 4.90 27.16 -16.91
N THR A 159 6.00 26.38 -16.92
CA THR A 159 7.04 26.47 -15.87
C THR A 159 7.80 27.79 -15.86
N ALA A 160 7.77 28.57 -16.98
CA ALA A 160 8.39 29.87 -17.11
C ALA A 160 7.42 31.05 -16.92
N ALA A 161 6.11 30.77 -16.90
CA ALA A 161 5.08 31.79 -16.74
C ALA A 161 4.97 32.27 -15.28
N VAL A 162 4.40 33.47 -15.11
CA VAL A 162 4.29 34.14 -13.80
C VAL A 162 2.82 34.47 -13.52
N CYS A 163 2.35 34.14 -12.30
CA CYS A 163 1.07 34.59 -11.81
C CYS A 163 1.13 34.86 -10.30
N GLU A 164 0.07 35.44 -9.75
CA GLU A 164 -0.10 35.59 -8.29
C GLU A 164 -0.23 34.21 -7.63
N PHE A 165 0.41 34.07 -6.47
CA PHE A 165 0.37 32.82 -5.68
C PHE A 165 -0.14 33.11 -4.28
N GLU A 166 -1.13 32.34 -3.86
CA GLU A 166 -1.68 32.40 -2.52
C GLU A 166 -1.44 31.05 -1.80
N HIS A 167 -0.81 31.12 -0.64
CA HIS A 167 -0.65 29.96 0.23
C HIS A 167 -2.00 29.53 0.80
N LYS A 168 -2.27 28.21 0.75
CA LYS A 168 -3.47 27.60 1.35
C LYS A 168 -3.05 26.49 2.33
N PRO A 169 -3.87 26.17 3.33
CA PRO A 169 -3.62 25.01 4.17
C PRO A 169 -3.48 23.73 3.36
N ALA A 170 -2.72 22.76 3.88
CA ALA A 170 -2.61 21.44 3.28
C ALA A 170 -4.01 20.84 3.04
N VAL A 171 -4.18 20.15 1.91
CA VAL A 171 -5.41 19.41 1.67
C VAL A 171 -5.49 18.21 2.59
N HIS A 172 -6.68 17.97 3.06
CA HIS A 172 -6.98 16.80 3.87
C HIS A 172 -7.66 15.73 2.99
N LYS A 173 -7.47 14.48 3.39
CA LYS A 173 -8.21 13.36 2.81
C LYS A 173 -9.72 13.68 2.83
N ARG A 174 -10.40 13.41 1.72
CA ARG A 174 -11.87 13.46 1.70
C ARG A 174 -12.42 12.52 2.76
N PRO A 175 -13.49 12.90 3.45
CA PRO A 175 -14.13 12.00 4.39
C PRO A 175 -14.45 10.66 3.72
N ASN A 176 -14.15 9.57 4.41
CA ASN A 176 -14.60 8.25 3.98
C ASN A 176 -16.14 8.19 3.95
N PRO A 177 -16.73 7.31 3.12
CA PRO A 177 -18.15 7.04 3.18
C PRO A 177 -18.58 6.75 4.63
N LYS A 178 -19.70 7.32 5.05
CA LYS A 178 -20.24 7.02 6.39
C LYS A 178 -20.57 5.54 6.47
N ILE A 179 -19.94 4.86 7.41
CA ILE A 179 -20.23 3.46 7.72
C ILE A 179 -21.66 3.35 8.21
N GLN A 180 -22.41 2.44 7.63
CA GLN A 180 -23.80 2.19 8.05
C GLN A 180 -23.80 1.34 9.31
N HIS A 181 -24.48 1.81 10.35
CA HIS A 181 -24.53 1.12 11.65
C HIS A 181 -25.10 -0.31 11.54
N GLU A 182 -26.06 -0.52 10.65
CA GLU A 182 -26.64 -1.83 10.38
C GLU A 182 -25.60 -2.83 9.85
N GLN A 183 -24.69 -2.39 8.96
CA GLN A 183 -23.61 -3.24 8.44
C GLN A 183 -22.63 -3.65 9.55
N ILE A 184 -22.29 -2.73 10.46
CA ILE A 184 -21.43 -3.02 11.62
C ILE A 184 -22.12 -3.98 12.58
N SER A 185 -23.41 -3.75 12.90
CA SER A 185 -24.17 -4.65 13.80
C SER A 185 -24.26 -6.05 13.22
N LYS A 186 -24.52 -6.18 11.92
CA LYS A 186 -24.57 -7.49 11.25
C LYS A 186 -23.22 -8.20 11.26
N MET A 187 -22.13 -7.48 11.00
CA MET A 187 -20.77 -8.01 11.11
C MET A 187 -20.50 -8.50 12.54
N ALA A 188 -20.87 -7.72 13.57
CA ALA A 188 -20.66 -8.10 14.97
C ALA A 188 -21.46 -9.36 15.36
N GLU A 189 -22.73 -9.47 14.92
CA GLU A 189 -23.53 -10.69 15.11
C GLU A 189 -22.84 -11.93 14.52
N MET A 190 -22.27 -11.80 13.29
CA MET A 190 -21.58 -12.91 12.63
C MET A 190 -20.30 -13.29 13.38
N VAL A 191 -19.55 -12.31 13.87
CA VAL A 191 -18.31 -12.53 14.63
C VAL A 191 -18.62 -13.23 15.96
N ASN A 192 -19.60 -12.72 16.71
CA ASN A 192 -19.97 -13.26 18.03
C ASN A 192 -20.59 -14.66 17.94
N ALA A 193 -21.15 -15.05 16.79
CA ALA A 193 -21.75 -16.37 16.57
C ALA A 193 -20.76 -17.42 16.03
N ALA A 194 -19.55 -17.03 15.63
CA ALA A 194 -18.58 -17.94 15.02
C ALA A 194 -17.89 -18.82 16.08
N GLU A 195 -17.70 -20.11 15.75
CA GLU A 195 -16.99 -21.08 16.59
C GLU A 195 -15.51 -21.22 16.18
N ARG A 196 -15.23 -21.00 14.89
CA ARG A 196 -13.89 -21.11 14.30
C ARG A 196 -13.56 -19.90 13.42
N PRO A 197 -13.61 -18.68 13.99
CA PRO A 197 -13.32 -17.49 13.22
C PRO A 197 -11.82 -17.37 12.89
N VAL A 198 -11.50 -16.76 11.75
CA VAL A 198 -10.14 -16.36 11.35
C VAL A 198 -10.18 -14.97 10.73
N ILE A 199 -9.25 -14.12 11.13
CA ILE A 199 -9.02 -12.85 10.46
C ILE A 199 -7.98 -13.05 9.35
N LEU A 200 -8.29 -12.56 8.15
CA LEU A 200 -7.34 -12.40 7.05
C LEU A 200 -7.15 -10.91 6.79
N PHE A 201 -5.96 -10.38 7.06
CA PHE A 201 -5.71 -8.97 6.83
C PHE A 201 -4.63 -8.69 5.79
N GLY A 202 -4.69 -7.51 5.21
CA GLY A 202 -3.76 -7.06 4.17
C GLY A 202 -3.16 -5.69 4.46
N GLY A 203 -2.61 -5.07 3.40
CA GLY A 203 -1.99 -3.75 3.45
C GLY A 203 -2.94 -2.63 3.88
N GLY A 204 -4.26 -2.82 3.73
CA GLY A 204 -5.26 -1.86 4.16
C GLY A 204 -5.22 -1.57 5.66
N VAL A 205 -4.85 -2.56 6.49
CA VAL A 205 -4.67 -2.36 7.94
C VAL A 205 -3.50 -1.41 8.24
N ILE A 206 -2.39 -1.54 7.49
CA ILE A 206 -1.22 -0.67 7.65
C ILE A 206 -1.50 0.74 7.10
N SER A 207 -2.16 0.83 5.95
CA SER A 207 -2.44 2.12 5.30
C SER A 207 -3.46 2.96 6.04
N SER A 208 -4.35 2.34 6.81
CA SER A 208 -5.34 3.01 7.66
C SER A 208 -4.87 3.21 9.11
N ASP A 209 -3.61 2.89 9.43
CA ASP A 209 -3.04 2.94 10.79
C ASP A 209 -3.87 2.15 11.84
N ALA A 210 -4.49 1.04 11.41
CA ALA A 210 -5.40 0.22 12.22
C ALA A 210 -4.74 -0.94 12.98
N CYS A 211 -3.39 -1.02 13.02
CA CYS A 211 -2.68 -2.15 13.60
C CYS A 211 -3.01 -2.40 15.09
N GLU A 212 -3.11 -1.35 15.89
CA GLU A 212 -3.49 -1.47 17.31
C GLU A 212 -4.94 -1.91 17.49
N LEU A 213 -5.85 -1.36 16.66
CA LEU A 213 -7.26 -1.74 16.67
C LEU A 213 -7.44 -3.20 16.25
N LEU A 214 -6.69 -3.66 15.24
CA LEU A 214 -6.66 -5.07 14.85
C LEU A 214 -6.25 -5.96 16.03
N LEU A 215 -5.17 -5.64 16.72
CA LEU A 215 -4.71 -6.41 17.88
C LEU A 215 -5.78 -6.45 19.00
N ARG A 216 -6.42 -5.30 19.27
CA ARG A 216 -7.51 -5.24 20.25
C ARG A 216 -8.72 -6.07 19.84
N PHE A 217 -9.08 -6.05 18.55
CA PHE A 217 -10.18 -6.82 18.00
C PHE A 217 -9.90 -8.34 18.11
N MET A 218 -8.70 -8.77 17.71
CA MET A 218 -8.22 -10.15 17.86
C MET A 218 -8.30 -10.64 19.30
N LYS A 219 -7.75 -9.86 20.24
CA LYS A 219 -7.71 -10.24 21.66
C LYS A 219 -9.08 -10.26 22.32
N ARG A 220 -9.98 -9.34 21.93
CA ARG A 220 -11.32 -9.29 22.49
C ARG A 220 -12.16 -10.49 22.04
N GLY A 221 -12.11 -10.83 20.77
CA GLY A 221 -12.82 -11.98 20.20
C GLY A 221 -12.04 -13.29 20.28
N ASP A 222 -10.81 -13.29 20.82
CA ASP A 222 -9.89 -14.44 20.84
C ASP A 222 -9.70 -15.09 19.46
N ILE A 223 -9.56 -14.26 18.42
CA ILE A 223 -9.58 -14.65 17.01
C ILE A 223 -8.16 -14.72 16.44
N PRO A 224 -7.71 -15.90 15.97
CA PRO A 224 -6.43 -16.00 15.26
C PRO A 224 -6.46 -15.26 13.94
N ALA A 225 -5.31 -14.71 13.52
CA ALA A 225 -5.19 -13.90 12.31
C ALA A 225 -4.00 -14.32 11.45
N CYS A 226 -4.21 -14.32 10.14
CA CYS A 226 -3.15 -14.46 9.14
C CYS A 226 -3.14 -13.25 8.21
N HIS A 227 -2.05 -13.07 7.48
CA HIS A 227 -1.88 -11.88 6.64
C HIS A 227 -1.39 -12.19 5.23
N SER A 228 -1.76 -11.33 4.29
CA SER A 228 -1.12 -11.29 2.98
C SER A 228 0.30 -10.73 3.09
N LEU A 229 1.09 -10.81 2.00
CA LEU A 229 2.44 -10.24 1.94
C LEU A 229 2.47 -8.77 2.39
N MET A 230 1.47 -7.97 1.97
CA MET A 230 1.37 -6.55 2.30
C MET A 230 0.97 -6.26 3.75
N GLY A 231 0.58 -7.28 4.52
CA GLY A 231 0.25 -7.16 5.95
C GLY A 231 1.43 -7.39 6.89
N ILE A 232 2.60 -7.75 6.37
CA ILE A 232 3.80 -8.01 7.20
C ILE A 232 4.14 -6.77 8.04
N GLY A 233 4.36 -7.00 9.34
CA GLY A 233 4.68 -5.96 10.31
C GLY A 233 3.48 -5.29 10.97
N ALA A 234 2.24 -5.57 10.56
CA ALA A 234 1.05 -5.05 11.24
C ALA A 234 0.86 -5.64 12.64
N LEU A 235 1.32 -6.85 12.87
CA LEU A 235 1.32 -7.52 14.17
C LEU A 235 2.74 -7.93 14.55
N ASP A 236 2.99 -8.01 15.85
CA ASP A 236 4.22 -8.61 16.36
C ASP A 236 4.31 -10.08 15.92
N LYS A 237 5.50 -10.50 15.50
CA LYS A 237 5.76 -11.90 15.11
C LYS A 237 5.53 -12.89 16.25
N GLU A 238 5.73 -12.46 17.49
CA GLU A 238 5.58 -13.26 18.70
C GLU A 238 4.14 -13.22 19.27
N GLU A 239 3.22 -12.45 18.65
CA GLU A 239 1.81 -12.46 19.09
C GLU A 239 1.21 -13.87 18.91
N PRO A 240 0.72 -14.53 19.98
CA PRO A 240 0.23 -15.92 19.91
C PRO A 240 -0.89 -16.17 18.91
N LEU A 241 -1.74 -15.16 18.67
CA LEU A 241 -2.82 -15.21 17.71
C LEU A 241 -2.38 -14.93 16.26
N ASN A 242 -1.10 -14.56 16.03
CA ASN A 242 -0.56 -14.32 14.70
C ASN A 242 -0.13 -15.64 14.05
N LEU A 243 -0.87 -16.08 13.03
CA LEU A 243 -0.57 -17.28 12.25
C LEU A 243 0.47 -17.02 11.14
N GLY A 244 0.82 -15.75 10.89
CA GLY A 244 1.80 -15.36 9.87
C GLY A 244 1.22 -15.28 8.46
N LEU A 245 2.12 -15.39 7.48
CA LEU A 245 1.83 -15.27 6.05
C LEU A 245 0.93 -16.41 5.56
N ILE A 246 -0.13 -16.06 4.80
CA ILE A 246 -0.98 -17.02 4.08
C ILE A 246 -0.70 -16.98 2.57
N GLY A 247 -1.13 -17.99 1.86
CA GLY A 247 -1.13 -18.10 0.41
C GLY A 247 -0.05 -19.03 -0.13
N MET A 248 0.31 -18.85 -1.41
CA MET A 248 1.21 -19.74 -2.15
C MET A 248 2.55 -19.99 -1.44
N HIS A 249 3.05 -19.00 -0.73
CA HIS A 249 4.32 -19.04 0.00
C HIS A 249 4.14 -18.86 1.51
N GLY A 250 2.88 -19.00 1.97
CA GLY A 250 2.53 -18.87 3.39
C GLY A 250 2.73 -20.15 4.18
N TRP A 251 2.37 -20.09 5.46
CA TRP A 251 2.39 -21.22 6.35
C TRP A 251 1.21 -22.15 6.10
N VAL A 252 1.44 -23.45 6.13
CA VAL A 252 0.39 -24.45 5.91
C VAL A 252 -0.68 -24.34 6.99
N SER A 253 -0.29 -24.07 8.23
CA SER A 253 -1.23 -23.87 9.35
C SER A 253 -2.16 -22.68 9.11
N ALA A 254 -1.68 -21.57 8.57
CA ALA A 254 -2.49 -20.40 8.21
C ALA A 254 -3.52 -20.73 7.11
N GLY A 255 -3.09 -21.44 6.05
CA GLY A 255 -4.00 -21.92 5.01
C GLY A 255 -5.07 -22.86 5.57
N ARG A 256 -4.66 -23.83 6.39
CA ARG A 256 -5.58 -24.78 7.05
C ARG A 256 -6.58 -24.07 7.99
N ALA A 257 -6.15 -23.02 8.67
CA ALA A 257 -7.05 -22.24 9.51
C ALA A 257 -8.16 -21.60 8.67
N VAL A 258 -7.84 -21.01 7.54
CA VAL A 258 -8.84 -20.41 6.62
C VAL A 258 -9.74 -21.47 6.00
N ASP A 259 -9.19 -22.61 5.55
CA ASP A 259 -9.95 -23.68 4.90
C ASP A 259 -10.95 -24.38 5.86
N ASN A 260 -10.71 -24.37 7.17
CA ASN A 260 -11.55 -25.01 8.16
C ASN A 260 -12.30 -24.03 9.07
N ALA A 261 -12.19 -22.73 8.79
CA ALA A 261 -12.97 -21.70 9.46
C ALA A 261 -14.47 -21.85 9.17
N ASP A 262 -15.31 -21.37 10.05
CA ASP A 262 -16.74 -21.12 9.81
C ASP A 262 -16.99 -19.65 9.43
N LEU A 263 -16.05 -18.75 9.81
CA LEU A 263 -16.07 -17.33 9.46
C LEU A 263 -14.66 -16.84 9.11
N VAL A 264 -14.51 -16.24 7.93
CA VAL A 264 -13.31 -15.49 7.52
C VAL A 264 -13.65 -14.01 7.53
N ILE A 265 -12.90 -13.22 8.32
CA ILE A 265 -13.04 -11.78 8.44
C ILE A 265 -11.89 -11.14 7.66
N ALA A 266 -12.17 -10.66 6.46
CA ALA A 266 -11.18 -10.06 5.56
C ALA A 266 -11.08 -8.55 5.78
N LEU A 267 -9.93 -8.05 6.22
CA LEU A 267 -9.70 -6.65 6.57
C LEU A 267 -8.67 -6.02 5.62
N GLY A 268 -9.11 -5.15 4.71
CA GLY A 268 -8.23 -4.42 3.78
C GLY A 268 -7.34 -5.36 2.94
N THR A 269 -7.93 -6.43 2.41
CA THR A 269 -7.28 -7.42 1.56
C THR A 269 -8.12 -7.76 0.34
N ARG A 270 -7.47 -7.90 -0.83
CA ARG A 270 -8.13 -8.04 -2.14
C ARG A 270 -8.31 -9.48 -2.61
N PHE A 271 -7.96 -10.47 -1.81
CA PHE A 271 -7.96 -11.88 -2.20
C PHE A 271 -7.23 -12.12 -3.54
N SER A 272 -5.98 -11.64 -3.63
CA SER A 272 -5.17 -11.84 -4.84
C SER A 272 -4.93 -13.34 -5.10
N ASP A 273 -4.56 -13.67 -6.34
CA ASP A 273 -4.20 -15.02 -6.77
C ASP A 273 -3.05 -15.66 -5.94
N ARG A 274 -2.24 -14.83 -5.30
CA ARG A 274 -1.17 -15.29 -4.39
C ARG A 274 -1.69 -15.71 -3.01
N VAL A 275 -2.84 -15.18 -2.61
CA VAL A 275 -3.53 -15.54 -1.35
C VAL A 275 -4.58 -16.62 -1.63
N ALA A 276 -5.47 -16.38 -2.58
CA ALA A 276 -6.54 -17.30 -2.99
C ALA A 276 -6.15 -18.02 -4.30
N THR A 277 -5.16 -18.91 -4.23
CA THR A 277 -4.58 -19.59 -5.40
C THR A 277 -5.60 -20.38 -6.23
N LYS A 278 -6.64 -20.88 -5.59
CA LYS A 278 -7.81 -21.51 -6.20
C LYS A 278 -9.05 -20.80 -5.70
N MET A 279 -9.47 -19.76 -6.39
CA MET A 279 -10.56 -18.88 -5.95
C MET A 279 -11.85 -19.66 -5.64
N GLY A 280 -12.19 -20.70 -6.42
CA GLY A 280 -13.39 -21.52 -6.20
C GLY A 280 -13.35 -22.43 -4.95
N ASP A 281 -12.16 -22.73 -4.46
CA ASP A 281 -11.95 -23.61 -3.29
C ASP A 281 -11.59 -22.82 -2.01
N PHE A 282 -11.24 -21.53 -2.15
CA PHE A 282 -10.81 -20.69 -1.02
C PHE A 282 -11.95 -20.45 -0.05
N ALA A 283 -11.75 -20.79 1.22
CA ALA A 283 -12.72 -20.62 2.30
C ALA A 283 -14.12 -21.19 1.95
N SER A 284 -14.19 -22.26 1.16
CA SER A 284 -15.44 -22.80 0.58
C SER A 284 -16.46 -23.27 1.62
N THR A 285 -16.05 -23.49 2.85
CA THR A 285 -16.92 -23.90 3.99
C THR A 285 -17.25 -22.75 4.94
N ALA A 286 -16.56 -21.60 4.78
CA ALA A 286 -16.71 -20.46 5.66
C ALA A 286 -17.65 -19.40 5.06
N LYS A 287 -18.35 -18.67 5.92
CA LYS A 287 -18.88 -17.37 5.57
C LYS A 287 -17.72 -16.38 5.48
N VAL A 288 -17.77 -15.47 4.52
CA VAL A 288 -16.75 -14.44 4.37
C VAL A 288 -17.38 -13.07 4.64
N VAL A 289 -16.78 -12.30 5.53
CA VAL A 289 -17.10 -10.88 5.74
C VAL A 289 -15.92 -10.06 5.24
N GLN A 290 -16.16 -9.12 4.34
CA GLN A 290 -15.12 -8.27 3.76
C GLN A 290 -15.27 -6.81 4.19
N VAL A 291 -14.21 -6.23 4.73
CA VAL A 291 -14.07 -4.80 5.00
C VAL A 291 -13.08 -4.23 3.99
N ASP A 292 -13.52 -3.35 3.14
CA ASP A 292 -12.68 -2.67 2.16
C ASP A 292 -13.15 -1.23 1.94
N ILE A 293 -12.21 -0.34 1.63
CA ILE A 293 -12.53 1.06 1.30
C ILE A 293 -13.01 1.21 -0.14
N ASP A 294 -12.71 0.22 -1.00
CA ASP A 294 -13.05 0.19 -2.42
C ASP A 294 -14.16 -0.84 -2.66
N GLU A 295 -15.37 -0.34 -2.92
CA GLU A 295 -16.53 -1.17 -3.21
C GLU A 295 -16.30 -2.12 -4.40
N SER A 296 -15.46 -1.75 -5.35
CA SER A 296 -15.14 -2.56 -6.53
C SER A 296 -14.36 -3.84 -6.22
N GLU A 297 -13.77 -3.96 -5.04
CA GLU A 297 -13.08 -5.18 -4.58
C GLU A 297 -14.02 -6.20 -3.95
N VAL A 298 -15.26 -5.79 -3.61
CA VAL A 298 -16.26 -6.70 -3.02
C VAL A 298 -16.81 -7.65 -4.08
N ASN A 299 -16.87 -8.95 -3.77
CA ASN A 299 -17.31 -10.00 -4.69
C ASN A 299 -16.49 -10.13 -5.99
N LYS A 300 -15.34 -9.48 -6.10
CA LYS A 300 -14.50 -9.51 -7.29
C LYS A 300 -13.82 -10.85 -7.49
N ASN A 301 -13.17 -11.36 -6.46
CA ASN A 301 -12.39 -12.60 -6.51
C ASN A 301 -13.05 -13.73 -5.69
N ILE A 302 -13.65 -13.40 -4.56
CA ILE A 302 -14.31 -14.34 -3.65
C ILE A 302 -15.72 -13.81 -3.36
N ALA A 303 -16.70 -14.70 -3.40
CA ALA A 303 -18.05 -14.36 -2.98
C ALA A 303 -18.09 -14.11 -1.45
N VAL A 304 -18.69 -13.01 -1.04
CA VAL A 304 -18.80 -12.65 0.38
C VAL A 304 -20.25 -12.70 0.86
N GLU A 305 -20.43 -13.18 2.08
CA GLU A 305 -21.76 -13.21 2.75
C GLU A 305 -22.17 -11.80 3.20
N HIS A 306 -21.20 -10.98 3.62
CA HIS A 306 -21.45 -9.63 4.10
C HIS A 306 -20.24 -8.73 3.80
N SER A 307 -20.51 -7.46 3.51
CA SER A 307 -19.46 -6.47 3.29
C SER A 307 -19.72 -5.19 4.07
N VAL A 308 -18.62 -4.55 4.48
CA VAL A 308 -18.65 -3.20 5.07
C VAL A 308 -17.70 -2.33 4.24
N ILE A 309 -18.28 -1.33 3.55
CA ILE A 309 -17.48 -0.36 2.78
C ILE A 309 -17.05 0.76 3.71
N GLY A 310 -15.74 0.84 3.95
CA GLY A 310 -15.17 1.83 4.86
C GLY A 310 -13.69 1.64 5.10
N ASP A 311 -13.10 2.62 5.76
CA ASP A 311 -11.73 2.54 6.24
C ASP A 311 -11.64 1.49 7.36
N VAL A 312 -10.63 0.65 7.34
CA VAL A 312 -10.46 -0.43 8.34
C VAL A 312 -10.37 0.12 9.75
N HIS A 313 -9.71 1.27 9.94
CA HIS A 313 -9.65 1.94 11.24
C HIS A 313 -11.04 2.28 11.76
N ASP A 314 -11.82 2.98 10.95
CA ASP A 314 -13.16 3.44 11.33
C ASP A 314 -14.09 2.25 11.62
N VAL A 315 -14.00 1.19 10.81
CA VAL A 315 -14.79 -0.04 11.00
C VAL A 315 -14.41 -0.76 12.29
N LEU A 316 -13.10 -0.92 12.56
CA LEU A 316 -12.64 -1.58 13.77
C LEU A 316 -12.97 -0.78 15.04
N GLU A 317 -12.88 0.55 14.98
CA GLU A 317 -13.31 1.42 16.08
C GLU A 317 -14.81 1.25 16.39
N ALA A 318 -15.63 1.22 15.33
CA ALA A 318 -17.08 1.09 15.46
C ALA A 318 -17.54 -0.30 15.95
N ILE A 319 -16.87 -1.39 15.51
CA ILE A 319 -17.28 -2.75 15.86
C ILE A 319 -16.77 -3.21 17.23
N LEU A 320 -15.60 -2.73 17.67
CA LEU A 320 -14.97 -3.19 18.92
C LEU A 320 -15.92 -3.19 20.13
N PRO A 321 -16.75 -2.18 20.38
CA PRO A 321 -17.69 -2.19 21.51
C PRO A 321 -18.76 -3.29 21.43
N LEU A 322 -19.04 -3.82 20.24
CA LEU A 322 -20.09 -4.79 19.95
C LEU A 322 -19.58 -6.23 19.99
N ILE A 323 -18.27 -6.44 20.13
CA ILE A 323 -17.67 -7.77 20.18
C ILE A 323 -17.67 -8.30 21.60
N ASP A 324 -18.20 -9.49 21.76
CA ASP A 324 -18.18 -10.22 23.03
C ASP A 324 -16.76 -10.74 23.37
N HIS A 325 -16.51 -10.94 24.65
CA HIS A 325 -15.32 -11.69 25.05
C HIS A 325 -15.56 -13.17 24.78
N ALA A 326 -14.78 -13.76 23.88
CA ALA A 326 -14.86 -15.15 23.51
C ALA A 326 -13.63 -15.93 23.99
N ASP A 327 -13.75 -17.26 24.00
CA ASP A 327 -12.65 -18.21 24.20
C ASP A 327 -12.77 -19.31 23.14
N HIS A 328 -11.84 -19.31 22.19
CA HIS A 328 -11.76 -20.27 21.10
C HIS A 328 -10.64 -21.31 21.34
N ALA A 329 -10.41 -21.74 22.60
CA ALA A 329 -9.33 -22.64 22.97
C ALA A 329 -9.29 -23.93 22.11
N PRO A 330 -10.39 -24.67 21.85
CA PRO A 330 -10.34 -25.88 21.01
C PRO A 330 -9.89 -25.57 19.57
N TRP A 331 -10.31 -24.42 19.01
CA TRP A 331 -9.92 -23.99 17.69
C TRP A 331 -8.42 -23.63 17.62
N LYS A 332 -7.92 -22.89 18.59
CA LYS A 332 -6.50 -22.54 18.70
C LYS A 332 -5.62 -23.77 18.90
N GLU A 333 -6.05 -24.75 19.70
CA GLU A 333 -5.35 -26.05 19.90
C GLU A 333 -5.25 -26.81 18.56
N GLN A 334 -6.33 -26.84 17.78
CA GLN A 334 -6.33 -27.49 16.49
C GLN A 334 -5.33 -26.82 15.53
N ILE A 335 -5.32 -25.48 15.46
CA ILE A 335 -4.37 -24.71 14.64
C ILE A 335 -2.93 -24.97 15.11
N ALA A 336 -2.67 -24.95 16.41
CA ALA A 336 -1.34 -25.22 16.98
C ALA A 336 -0.85 -26.61 16.58
N SER A 337 -1.73 -27.61 16.58
CA SER A 337 -1.44 -28.97 16.13
C SER A 337 -1.05 -29.03 14.64
N TRP A 338 -1.66 -28.21 13.77
CA TRP A 338 -1.25 -28.10 12.37
C TRP A 338 0.10 -27.40 12.23
N LYS A 339 0.32 -26.31 12.97
CA LYS A 339 1.60 -25.58 13.00
C LYS A 339 2.76 -26.50 13.37
N GLU A 340 2.57 -27.33 14.39
CA GLU A 340 3.60 -28.27 14.82
C GLU A 340 3.91 -29.36 13.77
N ARG A 341 2.88 -29.93 13.15
CA ARG A 341 2.99 -31.10 12.28
C ARG A 341 3.25 -30.79 10.82
N MET A 342 2.77 -29.63 10.32
CA MET A 342 2.66 -29.36 8.89
C MET A 342 3.48 -28.18 8.42
N ASP A 343 3.78 -27.20 9.31
CA ASP A 343 4.57 -26.05 8.90
C ASP A 343 6.03 -26.46 8.61
N TYR A 344 6.56 -25.84 7.58
CA TYR A 344 7.92 -26.13 7.12
C TYR A 344 8.96 -25.80 8.20
N LYS A 345 9.69 -26.83 8.63
CA LYS A 345 10.80 -26.72 9.57
C LYS A 345 12.11 -26.96 8.79
N PRO A 346 12.76 -25.89 8.30
CA PRO A 346 14.00 -26.06 7.55
C PRO A 346 15.09 -26.67 8.42
N LYS A 347 15.80 -27.66 7.87
CA LYS A 347 16.97 -28.24 8.54
C LYS A 347 18.19 -27.40 8.26
N ASP A 348 18.89 -27.02 9.30
CA ASP A 348 20.17 -26.35 9.19
C ASP A 348 21.23 -27.29 8.58
N ASN A 349 22.20 -26.71 7.95
CA ASN A 349 23.33 -27.44 7.35
C ASN A 349 24.62 -26.66 7.59
N ASP A 350 25.54 -27.26 8.33
CA ASP A 350 26.82 -26.60 8.69
C ASP A 350 27.78 -26.50 7.53
N ALA A 351 27.60 -27.31 6.49
CA ALA A 351 28.50 -27.35 5.33
C ALA A 351 28.12 -26.35 4.23
N VAL A 352 26.82 -25.92 4.17
CA VAL A 352 26.30 -25.00 3.14
C VAL A 352 25.33 -24.04 3.76
N LEU A 353 25.59 -22.75 3.65
CA LEU A 353 24.66 -21.71 4.10
C LEU A 353 23.34 -21.78 3.31
N ARG A 354 22.25 -22.02 4.00
CA ARG A 354 20.92 -22.09 3.41
C ARG A 354 20.19 -20.75 3.53
N PRO A 355 19.27 -20.42 2.58
CA PRO A 355 18.57 -19.13 2.58
C PRO A 355 17.88 -18.77 3.90
N HIS A 356 17.19 -19.73 4.52
CA HIS A 356 16.53 -19.49 5.81
C HIS A 356 17.51 -19.17 6.95
N GLN A 357 18.70 -19.78 6.96
CA GLN A 357 19.76 -19.47 7.94
C GLN A 357 20.26 -18.03 7.75
N LEU A 358 20.45 -17.61 6.48
CA LEU A 358 20.82 -16.24 6.16
C LEU A 358 19.74 -15.24 6.61
N MET A 359 18.46 -15.50 6.30
CA MET A 359 17.38 -14.61 6.67
C MET A 359 17.21 -14.52 8.19
N LYS A 360 17.29 -15.62 8.91
CA LYS A 360 17.29 -15.62 10.38
C LYS A 360 18.47 -14.82 10.95
N LYS A 361 19.65 -14.97 10.34
CA LYS A 361 20.82 -14.21 10.78
C LYS A 361 20.69 -12.70 10.51
N ILE A 362 20.08 -12.33 9.39
CA ILE A 362 19.73 -10.94 9.11
C ILE A 362 18.75 -10.43 10.18
N ASP A 363 17.71 -11.19 10.49
CA ASP A 363 16.69 -10.82 11.48
C ASP A 363 17.26 -10.61 12.89
N GLU A 364 18.26 -11.42 13.28
CA GLU A 364 19.01 -11.26 14.53
C GLU A 364 19.85 -9.98 14.60
N LEU A 365 20.34 -9.50 13.45
CA LEU A 365 21.29 -8.38 13.36
C LEU A 365 20.58 -7.03 13.17
N ILE A 366 19.38 -7.03 12.61
CA ILE A 366 18.60 -5.81 12.37
C ILE A 366 17.64 -5.52 13.53
N GLY A 367 17.45 -4.24 13.84
CA GLY A 367 16.50 -3.78 14.85
C GLY A 367 15.06 -3.80 14.33
N LYS A 368 14.11 -3.66 15.25
CA LYS A 368 12.69 -3.60 14.90
C LYS A 368 12.30 -2.39 14.04
N ASP A 369 13.10 -1.33 14.10
CA ASP A 369 12.88 -0.08 13.35
C ASP A 369 13.59 -0.08 11.99
N ASP A 370 14.47 -1.05 11.73
CA ASP A 370 15.16 -1.16 10.46
C ASP A 370 14.22 -1.61 9.36
N ILE A 371 14.45 -1.10 8.16
CA ILE A 371 13.61 -1.38 6.99
C ILE A 371 14.26 -2.50 6.16
N VAL A 372 13.47 -3.54 5.89
CA VAL A 372 13.81 -4.58 4.92
C VAL A 372 13.11 -4.26 3.61
N ALA A 373 13.85 -3.99 2.56
CA ALA A 373 13.33 -3.82 1.20
C ALA A 373 13.74 -5.02 0.34
N THR A 374 12.80 -5.56 -0.43
CA THR A 374 13.06 -6.66 -1.35
C THR A 374 12.71 -6.30 -2.78
N ASP A 375 13.39 -6.90 -3.73
CA ASP A 375 12.89 -7.10 -5.07
C ASP A 375 12.01 -8.37 -5.11
N VAL A 376 11.48 -8.76 -6.26
CA VAL A 376 10.63 -9.94 -6.44
C VAL A 376 11.47 -11.16 -6.81
N GLY A 377 11.19 -12.29 -6.13
CA GLY A 377 11.87 -13.57 -6.38
C GLY A 377 11.91 -14.47 -5.15
N GLN A 378 12.73 -15.51 -5.20
CA GLN A 378 12.86 -16.47 -4.09
C GLN A 378 13.34 -15.80 -2.79
N HIS A 379 14.24 -14.82 -2.89
CA HIS A 379 14.73 -14.05 -1.74
C HIS A 379 13.60 -13.29 -1.02
N GLN A 380 12.63 -12.74 -1.76
CA GLN A 380 11.44 -12.11 -1.21
C GLN A 380 10.63 -13.09 -0.37
N MET A 381 10.39 -14.29 -0.90
CA MET A 381 9.65 -15.33 -0.19
C MET A 381 10.35 -15.75 1.11
N TRP A 382 11.68 -15.95 1.06
CA TRP A 382 12.46 -16.26 2.26
C TRP A 382 12.50 -15.11 3.25
N ALA A 383 12.63 -13.87 2.78
CA ALA A 383 12.54 -12.70 3.64
C ALA A 383 11.17 -12.64 4.33
N ALA A 384 10.08 -12.80 3.58
CA ALA A 384 8.72 -12.77 4.13
C ALA A 384 8.43 -13.88 5.15
N GLN A 385 9.04 -15.07 4.99
CA GLN A 385 8.86 -16.21 5.88
C GLN A 385 9.74 -16.16 7.13
N PHE A 386 10.99 -15.68 6.99
CA PHE A 386 12.04 -15.87 7.99
C PHE A 386 12.60 -14.59 8.61
N THR A 387 12.25 -13.39 8.08
CA THR A 387 12.49 -12.14 8.80
C THR A 387 11.22 -11.77 9.55
N GLY A 388 11.33 -11.71 10.87
CA GLY A 388 10.18 -11.45 11.72
C GLY A 388 9.98 -9.95 11.95
N ARG A 389 9.33 -9.26 11.02
CA ARG A 389 9.01 -7.84 11.23
C ARG A 389 7.84 -7.70 12.20
N SER A 390 7.99 -6.80 13.16
CA SER A 390 7.01 -6.56 14.25
C SER A 390 6.52 -5.11 14.30
N LYS A 391 6.87 -4.33 13.27
CA LYS A 391 6.48 -2.91 13.17
C LYS A 391 5.94 -2.63 11.77
N PRO A 392 4.79 -1.94 11.64
CA PRO A 392 4.26 -1.55 10.35
C PRO A 392 5.26 -0.67 9.59
N ARG A 393 5.21 -0.72 8.27
CA ARG A 393 6.05 0.07 7.34
C ARG A 393 7.55 -0.26 7.40
N THR A 394 7.95 -1.41 7.97
CA THR A 394 9.36 -1.87 8.01
C THR A 394 9.66 -3.05 7.08
N PHE A 395 8.67 -3.53 6.32
CA PHE A 395 8.86 -4.51 5.25
C PHE A 395 8.31 -3.92 3.94
N LEU A 396 9.22 -3.56 3.04
CA LEU A 396 8.88 -2.93 1.76
C LEU A 396 9.07 -3.95 0.63
N THR A 397 8.00 -4.26 -0.05
CA THR A 397 7.95 -5.25 -1.12
C THR A 397 6.75 -4.98 -2.03
N SER A 398 6.67 -5.67 -3.15
CA SER A 398 5.54 -5.59 -4.08
C SER A 398 5.18 -6.97 -4.64
#